data_3ab629c341919898f818ae548ea8a34f
#
_entry.id   3ab629c341919898f818ae548ea8a34f
#
_cell.length_a   1.000
_cell.length_b   1.000
_cell.length_c   1.000
_cell.angle_alpha   90.00
_cell.angle_beta   90.00
_cell.angle_gamma   90.00
#
_symmetry.space_group_name_H-M   'P 1'
#
loop_
_entity.id
_entity.type
_entity.pdbx_description
1 polymer ?
#
loop_
_entity_poly.entity_id
_entity_poly.type
_entity_poly.pdbx_seq_one_letter_code
_entity_poly.pdbx_strand_id
1 'polypeptide(L)'
;MIGHSTCHQARSARKRPVTLAVAATAIATALVCAPAARAAEPPSYSQGGAAFQTNCAVCHGAAGAGIPALAPPLSSYPARYAASPEGRRQLAITLLYGMLGDITVGQSHFNSPMPDFARLDDATLAATLNFVVFDLAHAATDVKPLAAEEIAAERAHPLDGAAVREHRKGLVAGAP
;
A
#
# COMPACT_ATOMS: atom_id res chain seq x y z
N MET A 1 -57.34 70.80 11.94
CA MET A 1 -57.42 71.64 10.73
C MET A 1 -57.32 70.70 9.58
N ILE A 2 -58.39 70.26 8.98
CA ILE A 2 -58.99 70.71 7.73
C ILE A 2 -57.97 70.52 6.60
N GLY A 3 -58.22 69.60 5.72
CA GLY A 3 -58.90 69.74 4.51
C GLY A 3 -59.00 68.52 3.66
N HIS A 4 -60.22 68.29 3.31
CA HIS A 4 -60.69 67.41 2.25
C HIS A 4 -60.16 67.83 0.85
N SER A 5 -60.03 66.89 -0.08
CA SER A 5 -60.66 67.07 -1.40
C SER A 5 -60.63 65.76 -2.20
N THR A 6 -61.84 65.38 -2.48
CA THR A 6 -62.32 64.41 -3.46
C THR A 6 -62.01 64.80 -4.93
N CYS A 7 -62.08 63.87 -5.81
CA CYS A 7 -62.58 63.84 -7.20
C CYS A 7 -61.53 63.21 -8.15
N HIS A 8 -61.80 62.45 -9.16
CA HIS A 8 -62.99 62.08 -9.90
C HIS A 8 -62.62 60.84 -10.77
N GLN A 9 -63.61 60.04 -11.05
CA GLN A 9 -63.60 58.92 -12.00
C GLN A 9 -63.26 59.33 -13.41
N ALA A 10 -62.46 58.49 -14.12
CA ALA A 10 -62.55 58.37 -15.57
C ALA A 10 -62.38 56.93 -15.96
N ARG A 11 -63.42 56.26 -16.36
CA ARG A 11 -63.46 55.00 -17.04
C ARG A 11 -62.92 55.18 -18.43
N SER A 12 -61.85 54.47 -18.77
CA SER A 12 -61.39 54.29 -20.18
C SER A 12 -61.28 52.79 -20.46
N ALA A 13 -62.18 52.32 -21.29
CA ALA A 13 -62.20 50.98 -21.83
C ALA A 13 -61.00 50.83 -22.79
N ARG A 14 -60.07 50.01 -22.46
CA ARG A 14 -58.99 49.61 -23.42
C ARG A 14 -59.10 48.12 -23.73
N LYS A 15 -59.15 47.90 -25.03
CA LYS A 15 -59.15 46.63 -25.74
C LYS A 15 -58.02 45.73 -25.29
N ARG A 16 -58.33 44.50 -24.98
CA ARG A 16 -57.35 43.46 -24.69
C ARG A 16 -56.61 43.04 -25.96
N PRO A 17 -55.26 43.12 -26.04
CA PRO A 17 -54.50 42.39 -27.04
C PRO A 17 -54.42 40.90 -26.65
N VAL A 18 -54.74 40.05 -27.62
CA VAL A 18 -54.49 38.62 -27.55
C VAL A 18 -52.98 38.40 -27.70
N THR A 19 -52.26 38.13 -26.59
CA THR A 19 -50.87 37.74 -26.65
C THR A 19 -50.78 36.22 -26.76
N LEU A 20 -50.33 35.77 -27.91
CA LEU A 20 -49.90 34.37 -28.16
C LEU A 20 -48.72 34.09 -27.16
N ALA A 21 -48.97 33.19 -26.21
CA ALA A 21 -47.91 32.66 -25.35
C ALA A 21 -47.14 31.60 -26.13
N VAL A 22 -45.96 31.92 -26.61
CA VAL A 22 -44.98 30.94 -27.12
C VAL A 22 -44.35 30.28 -25.89
N ALA A 23 -44.72 29.05 -25.62
CA ALA A 23 -44.09 28.20 -24.60
C ALA A 23 -42.70 27.80 -25.10
N ALA A 24 -41.68 28.45 -24.63
CA ALA A 24 -40.29 28.03 -24.81
C ALA A 24 -40.01 26.88 -23.83
N THR A 25 -40.01 25.64 -24.33
CA THR A 25 -39.55 24.47 -23.59
C THR A 25 -38.01 24.52 -23.52
N ALA A 26 -37.48 24.94 -22.37
CA ALA A 26 -36.07 24.83 -22.03
C ALA A 26 -35.75 23.36 -21.70
N ILE A 27 -35.09 22.68 -22.64
CA ILE A 27 -34.51 21.35 -22.39
C ILE A 27 -33.25 21.56 -21.55
N ALA A 28 -33.36 21.36 -20.24
CA ALA A 28 -32.21 21.32 -19.34
C ALA A 28 -31.48 19.99 -19.54
N THR A 29 -30.39 20.01 -20.34
CA THR A 29 -29.44 18.89 -20.42
C THR A 29 -28.66 18.84 -19.11
N ALA A 30 -29.08 17.95 -18.18
CA ALA A 30 -28.33 17.65 -16.99
C ALA A 30 -27.05 16.88 -17.41
N LEU A 31 -25.91 17.56 -17.40
CA LEU A 31 -24.60 16.97 -17.56
C LEU A 31 -24.34 16.10 -16.30
N VAL A 32 -24.63 14.80 -16.39
CA VAL A 32 -24.30 13.84 -15.32
C VAL A 32 -22.78 13.69 -15.33
N CYS A 33 -22.10 14.44 -14.46
CA CYS A 33 -20.70 14.25 -14.18
C CYS A 33 -20.56 12.93 -13.40
N ALA A 34 -20.31 11.82 -14.11
CA ALA A 34 -20.00 10.54 -13.50
C ALA A 34 -18.66 10.73 -12.71
N PRO A 35 -18.62 10.39 -11.41
CA PRO A 35 -17.35 10.39 -10.71
C PRO A 35 -16.42 9.41 -11.40
N ALA A 36 -15.27 9.90 -11.90
CA ALA A 36 -14.23 9.04 -12.40
C ALA A 36 -13.85 8.08 -11.25
N ALA A 37 -14.02 6.77 -11.50
CA ALA A 37 -13.56 5.75 -10.56
C ALA A 37 -12.05 5.95 -10.39
N ARG A 38 -11.67 6.51 -9.25
CA ARG A 38 -10.27 6.58 -8.85
C ARG A 38 -9.80 5.15 -8.69
N ALA A 39 -8.81 4.73 -9.47
CA ALA A 39 -8.10 3.49 -9.20
C ALA A 39 -7.64 3.55 -7.74
N ALA A 40 -7.99 2.54 -6.95
CA ALA A 40 -7.54 2.46 -5.56
C ALA A 40 -6.02 2.47 -5.58
N GLU A 41 -5.41 3.44 -4.91
CA GLU A 41 -3.96 3.41 -4.68
C GLU A 41 -3.62 2.10 -3.94
N PRO A 42 -2.53 1.43 -4.33
CA PRO A 42 -2.12 0.22 -3.62
C PRO A 42 -1.94 0.56 -2.12
N PRO A 43 -2.30 -0.36 -1.22
CA PRO A 43 -2.20 -0.12 0.21
C PRO A 43 -0.74 0.21 0.57
N SER A 44 -0.53 1.33 1.25
CA SER A 44 0.77 1.72 1.77
C SER A 44 0.97 1.10 3.16
N TYR A 45 2.13 0.50 3.38
CA TYR A 45 2.49 -0.13 4.65
C TYR A 45 3.36 0.81 5.50
N SER A 46 2.93 2.03 5.72
CA SER A 46 3.69 3.10 6.38
C SER A 46 4.20 2.75 7.78
N GLN A 47 3.44 1.98 8.57
CA GLN A 47 3.89 1.49 9.88
C GLN A 47 5.09 0.54 9.74
N GLY A 48 5.04 -0.36 8.78
CA GLY A 48 6.17 -1.23 8.43
C GLY A 48 7.38 -0.44 7.96
N GLY A 49 7.15 0.65 7.20
CA GLY A 49 8.19 1.56 6.77
C GLY A 49 8.95 2.21 7.94
N ALA A 50 8.25 2.68 8.98
CA ALA A 50 8.88 3.23 10.17
C ALA A 50 9.74 2.19 10.92
N ALA A 51 9.22 0.98 11.08
CA ALA A 51 9.97 -0.13 11.70
C ALA A 51 11.19 -0.53 10.85
N PHE A 52 11.06 -0.55 9.52
CA PHE A 52 12.16 -0.79 8.59
C PHE A 52 13.26 0.25 8.73
N GLN A 53 12.92 1.54 8.74
CA GLN A 53 13.93 2.62 8.90
C GLN A 53 14.70 2.49 10.22
N THR A 54 14.03 2.09 11.29
CA THR A 54 14.64 1.98 12.61
C THR A 54 15.55 0.75 12.75
N ASN A 55 15.18 -0.38 12.14
CA ASN A 55 15.82 -1.68 12.42
C ASN A 55 16.59 -2.27 11.23
N CYS A 56 16.26 -1.92 10.00
CA CYS A 56 16.75 -2.62 8.80
C CYS A 56 17.58 -1.72 7.89
N ALA A 57 17.24 -0.43 7.81
CA ALA A 57 17.84 0.52 6.87
C ALA A 57 19.35 0.74 7.10
N VAL A 58 19.85 0.55 8.33
CA VAL A 58 21.28 0.66 8.67
C VAL A 58 22.15 -0.29 7.82
N CYS A 59 21.62 -1.48 7.47
CA CYS A 59 22.34 -2.44 6.64
C CYS A 59 21.78 -2.50 5.20
N HIS A 60 20.45 -2.42 5.04
CA HIS A 60 19.82 -2.56 3.72
C HIS A 60 19.66 -1.25 2.96
N GLY A 61 20.02 -0.10 3.55
CA GLY A 61 19.77 1.23 2.99
C GLY A 61 18.30 1.66 3.14
N ALA A 62 18.07 2.97 3.18
CA ALA A 62 16.73 3.54 3.42
C ALA A 62 15.67 3.13 2.40
N ALA A 63 16.09 2.87 1.13
CA ALA A 63 15.23 2.39 0.05
C ALA A 63 15.41 0.88 -0.22
N GLY A 64 16.04 0.12 0.69
CA GLY A 64 16.28 -1.30 0.49
C GLY A 64 17.24 -1.62 -0.65
N ALA A 65 18.09 -0.67 -1.06
CA ALA A 65 19.04 -0.85 -2.17
C ALA A 65 20.18 -1.82 -1.84
N GLY A 66 20.35 -2.18 -0.57
CA GLY A 66 21.47 -2.95 -0.08
C GLY A 66 22.76 -2.12 0.06
N ILE A 67 23.75 -2.70 0.68
CA ILE A 67 25.11 -2.15 0.77
C ILE A 67 26.09 -3.24 0.33
N PRO A 68 26.95 -2.98 -0.67
CA PRO A 68 27.88 -3.99 -1.19
C PRO A 68 28.67 -4.69 -0.07
N ALA A 69 28.79 -5.99 -0.15
CA ALA A 69 29.45 -6.87 0.82
C ALA A 69 28.84 -6.90 2.23
N LEU A 70 27.90 -6.00 2.58
CA LEU A 70 27.26 -5.96 3.89
C LEU A 70 25.87 -6.63 3.84
N ALA A 71 24.95 -6.13 3.04
CA ALA A 71 23.58 -6.63 2.99
C ALA A 71 23.01 -6.58 1.56
N PRO A 72 22.24 -7.60 1.13
CA PRO A 72 21.69 -7.65 -0.20
C PRO A 72 20.59 -6.61 -0.43
N PRO A 73 20.31 -6.22 -1.69
CA PRO A 73 19.15 -5.41 -2.04
C PRO A 73 17.85 -6.18 -1.78
N LEU A 74 16.82 -5.44 -1.40
CA LEU A 74 15.48 -5.95 -1.12
C LEU A 74 14.45 -5.59 -2.21
N SER A 75 14.90 -5.12 -3.36
CA SER A 75 14.06 -4.61 -4.44
C SER A 75 13.37 -5.66 -5.31
N SER A 76 13.66 -6.95 -5.15
CA SER A 76 13.06 -7.99 -6.00
C SER A 76 12.81 -9.32 -5.31
N TYR A 77 13.78 -9.85 -4.58
CA TYR A 77 13.67 -11.19 -3.96
C TYR A 77 12.52 -11.33 -2.98
N PRO A 78 12.22 -10.35 -2.10
CA PRO A 78 11.12 -10.47 -1.16
C PRO A 78 9.76 -10.67 -1.84
N ALA A 79 9.51 -9.98 -2.96
CA ALA A 79 8.27 -10.14 -3.72
C ALA A 79 8.12 -11.57 -4.27
N ARG A 80 9.20 -12.15 -4.78
CA ARG A 80 9.22 -13.54 -5.28
C ARG A 80 8.95 -14.55 -4.17
N TYR A 81 9.54 -14.36 -3.00
CA TYR A 81 9.31 -15.22 -1.84
C TYR A 81 7.87 -15.11 -1.34
N ALA A 82 7.30 -13.91 -1.30
CA ALA A 82 5.93 -13.71 -0.84
C ALA A 82 4.86 -14.41 -1.71
N ALA A 83 5.21 -14.85 -2.92
CA ALA A 83 4.31 -15.51 -3.85
C ALA A 83 4.11 -17.02 -3.57
N SER A 84 4.87 -17.63 -2.67
CA SER A 84 4.73 -19.05 -2.31
C SER A 84 4.71 -19.27 -0.81
N PRO A 85 4.06 -20.34 -0.29
CA PRO A 85 4.05 -20.65 1.14
C PRO A 85 5.46 -20.79 1.74
N GLU A 86 6.36 -21.50 1.07
CA GLU A 86 7.74 -21.73 1.51
C GLU A 86 8.53 -20.43 1.51
N GLY A 87 8.31 -19.57 0.52
CA GLY A 87 8.94 -18.26 0.46
C GLY A 87 8.45 -17.32 1.56
N ARG A 88 7.15 -17.32 1.86
CA ARG A 88 6.56 -16.56 2.98
C ARG A 88 7.17 -17.02 4.31
N ARG A 89 7.29 -18.33 4.48
CA ARG A 89 8.00 -18.92 5.62
C ARG A 89 9.44 -18.41 5.69
N GLN A 90 10.18 -18.41 4.57
CA GLN A 90 11.55 -17.89 4.54
C GLN A 90 11.62 -16.43 5.00
N LEU A 91 10.70 -15.58 4.56
CA LEU A 91 10.66 -14.19 5.00
C LEU A 91 10.46 -14.08 6.51
N ALA A 92 9.50 -14.83 7.06
CA ALA A 92 9.20 -14.83 8.48
C ALA A 92 10.39 -15.30 9.34
N ILE A 93 10.98 -16.47 9.04
CA ILE A 93 12.10 -17.02 9.80
C ILE A 93 13.37 -16.18 9.65
N THR A 94 13.54 -15.48 8.53
CA THR A 94 14.69 -14.56 8.33
C THR A 94 14.61 -13.39 9.31
N LEU A 95 13.44 -12.79 9.54
CA LEU A 95 13.29 -11.72 10.53
C LEU A 95 13.36 -12.24 11.97
N LEU A 96 12.73 -13.39 12.22
CA LEU A 96 12.70 -13.96 13.57
C LEU A 96 14.07 -14.40 14.08
N TYR A 97 14.88 -15.03 13.21
CA TYR A 97 16.08 -15.74 13.65
C TYR A 97 17.37 -15.28 12.99
N GLY A 98 17.25 -14.27 12.12
CA GLY A 98 18.42 -13.78 11.38
C GLY A 98 18.94 -14.80 10.36
N MET A 99 20.16 -14.55 9.86
CA MET A 99 20.80 -15.45 8.91
C MET A 99 22.33 -15.42 9.10
N LEU A 100 22.92 -16.62 9.12
CA LEU A 100 24.37 -16.78 9.27
C LEU A 100 24.98 -17.55 8.10
N GLY A 101 26.13 -17.08 7.66
CA GLY A 101 26.93 -17.70 6.61
C GLY A 101 26.70 -17.12 5.22
N ASP A 102 27.47 -17.62 4.27
CA ASP A 102 27.55 -17.09 2.92
C ASP A 102 26.26 -17.32 2.13
N ILE A 103 25.81 -16.27 1.45
CA ILE A 103 24.68 -16.29 0.51
C ILE A 103 25.05 -15.59 -0.79
N THR A 104 24.46 -16.05 -1.89
CA THR A 104 24.55 -15.39 -3.19
C THR A 104 23.20 -14.75 -3.53
N VAL A 105 23.24 -13.51 -3.98
CA VAL A 105 22.07 -12.76 -4.50
C VAL A 105 22.47 -12.13 -5.84
N GLY A 106 21.90 -12.63 -6.93
CA GLY A 106 22.38 -12.30 -8.26
C GLY A 106 23.83 -12.80 -8.45
N GLN A 107 24.75 -11.89 -8.78
CA GLN A 107 26.17 -12.16 -8.92
C GLN A 107 27.00 -11.78 -7.68
N SER A 108 26.34 -11.31 -6.63
CA SER A 108 27.01 -10.78 -5.43
C SER A 108 26.97 -11.78 -4.29
N HIS A 109 28.08 -11.86 -3.53
CA HIS A 109 28.23 -12.65 -2.32
C HIS A 109 28.12 -11.78 -1.07
N PHE A 110 27.42 -12.30 -0.06
CA PHE A 110 27.25 -11.65 1.23
C PHE A 110 27.52 -12.67 2.32
N ASN A 111 28.41 -12.34 3.26
CA ASN A 111 28.77 -13.21 4.39
C ASN A 111 28.66 -12.47 5.74
N SER A 112 28.10 -11.28 5.75
CA SER A 112 27.82 -10.57 6.98
C SER A 112 26.59 -11.19 7.68
N PRO A 113 26.65 -11.41 9.01
CA PRO A 113 25.48 -11.94 9.71
C PRO A 113 24.33 -10.93 9.70
N MET A 114 23.14 -11.41 9.35
CA MET A 114 21.90 -10.69 9.59
C MET A 114 21.43 -11.00 11.00
N PRO A 115 21.25 -10.01 11.89
CA PRO A 115 20.74 -10.26 13.24
C PRO A 115 19.29 -10.70 13.24
N ASP A 116 18.84 -11.31 14.34
CA ASP A 116 17.44 -11.58 14.59
C ASP A 116 16.68 -10.34 15.07
N PHE A 117 15.38 -10.35 14.88
CA PHE A 117 14.45 -9.31 15.34
C PHE A 117 13.31 -9.89 16.18
N ALA A 118 13.53 -11.05 16.81
CA ALA A 118 12.56 -11.74 17.64
C ALA A 118 12.03 -10.89 18.82
N ARG A 119 12.74 -9.81 19.19
CA ARG A 119 12.28 -8.83 20.19
C ARG A 119 11.08 -8.00 19.75
N LEU A 120 10.82 -7.91 18.44
CA LEU A 120 9.65 -7.21 17.90
C LEU A 120 8.44 -8.16 17.92
N ASP A 121 7.26 -7.60 18.12
CA ASP A 121 6.01 -8.36 18.06
C ASP A 121 5.67 -8.80 16.63
N ASP A 122 4.78 -9.80 16.51
CA ASP A 122 4.45 -10.42 15.24
C ASP A 122 3.76 -9.45 14.27
N ALA A 123 2.95 -8.53 14.80
CA ALA A 123 2.28 -7.52 13.98
C ALA A 123 3.29 -6.54 13.38
N THR A 124 4.28 -6.10 14.18
CA THR A 124 5.36 -5.23 13.71
C THR A 124 6.23 -5.93 12.66
N LEU A 125 6.56 -7.21 12.85
CA LEU A 125 7.33 -7.98 11.87
C LEU A 125 6.55 -8.19 10.58
N ALA A 126 5.26 -8.55 10.66
CA ALA A 126 4.39 -8.67 9.48
C ALA A 126 4.26 -7.35 8.72
N ALA A 127 4.04 -6.23 9.42
CA ALA A 127 3.98 -4.92 8.80
C ALA A 127 5.30 -4.55 8.10
N THR A 128 6.45 -4.84 8.74
CA THR A 128 7.78 -4.60 8.16
C THR A 128 7.99 -5.44 6.89
N LEU A 129 7.61 -6.73 6.90
CA LEU A 129 7.66 -7.57 5.72
C LEU A 129 6.76 -7.07 4.61
N ASN A 130 5.55 -6.63 4.93
CA ASN A 130 4.64 -6.07 3.94
C ASN A 130 5.20 -4.80 3.29
N PHE A 131 5.81 -3.90 4.07
CA PHE A 131 6.53 -2.76 3.51
C PHE A 131 7.65 -3.20 2.56
N VAL A 132 8.46 -4.18 2.95
CA VAL A 132 9.55 -4.69 2.10
C VAL A 132 9.02 -5.36 0.82
N VAL A 133 7.93 -6.14 0.93
CA VAL A 133 7.35 -6.90 -0.19
C VAL A 133 6.62 -5.98 -1.17
N PHE A 134 5.84 -5.03 -0.69
CA PHE A 134 4.95 -4.22 -1.54
C PHE A 134 5.51 -2.85 -1.87
N ASP A 135 6.10 -2.13 -0.90
CA ASP A 135 6.61 -0.78 -1.15
C ASP A 135 8.04 -0.78 -1.71
N LEU A 136 8.92 -1.72 -1.31
CA LEU A 136 10.28 -1.79 -1.83
C LEU A 136 10.45 -2.77 -3.01
N ALA A 137 9.86 -3.97 -2.91
CA ALA A 137 10.04 -5.02 -3.92
C ALA A 137 8.89 -5.09 -4.95
N HIS A 138 7.86 -4.25 -4.82
CA HIS A 138 6.76 -4.08 -5.77
C HIS A 138 6.09 -5.40 -6.18
N ALA A 139 5.71 -6.22 -5.18
CA ALA A 139 5.00 -7.47 -5.41
C ALA A 139 3.72 -7.26 -6.21
N ALA A 140 3.33 -8.25 -7.00
CA ALA A 140 2.11 -8.23 -7.77
C ALA A 140 0.86 -8.13 -6.88
N THR A 141 -0.23 -7.59 -7.42
CA THR A 141 -1.45 -7.26 -6.67
C THR A 141 -2.24 -8.48 -6.19
N ASP A 142 -1.96 -9.65 -6.72
CA ASP A 142 -2.53 -10.94 -6.31
C ASP A 142 -1.78 -11.59 -5.13
N VAL A 143 -0.58 -11.09 -4.81
CA VAL A 143 0.15 -11.51 -3.62
C VAL A 143 -0.55 -10.99 -2.37
N LYS A 144 -0.90 -11.91 -1.45
CA LYS A 144 -1.55 -11.52 -0.19
C LYS A 144 -0.54 -10.95 0.80
N PRO A 145 -0.88 -9.90 1.56
CA PRO A 145 -0.06 -9.44 2.66
C PRO A 145 0.23 -10.56 3.67
N LEU A 146 1.41 -10.51 4.29
CA LEU A 146 1.74 -11.41 5.39
C LEU A 146 0.92 -11.01 6.63
N ALA A 147 0.39 -12.01 7.33
CA ALA A 147 -0.36 -11.84 8.56
C ALA A 147 0.53 -12.06 9.80
N ALA A 148 0.15 -11.45 10.92
CA ALA A 148 0.87 -11.64 12.19
C ALA A 148 0.84 -13.11 12.65
N GLU A 149 -0.23 -13.84 12.34
CA GLU A 149 -0.41 -15.26 12.63
C GLU A 149 0.62 -16.15 11.93
N GLU A 150 1.06 -15.78 10.73
CA GLU A 150 2.13 -16.49 10.01
C GLU A 150 3.48 -16.33 10.72
N ILE A 151 3.73 -15.14 11.27
CA ILE A 151 4.94 -14.88 12.06
C ILE A 151 4.87 -15.66 13.39
N ALA A 152 3.73 -15.62 14.07
CA ALA A 152 3.51 -16.34 15.32
C ALA A 152 3.69 -17.85 15.15
N ALA A 153 3.21 -18.42 14.04
CA ALA A 153 3.37 -19.84 13.73
C ALA A 153 4.85 -20.23 13.62
N GLU A 154 5.67 -19.41 12.93
CA GLU A 154 7.11 -19.68 12.82
C GLU A 154 7.87 -19.39 14.12
N ARG A 155 7.44 -18.42 14.92
CA ARG A 155 8.02 -18.14 16.23
C ARG A 155 7.90 -19.32 17.21
N ALA A 156 6.89 -20.15 17.06
CA ALA A 156 6.72 -21.37 17.86
C ALA A 156 7.77 -22.46 17.57
N HIS A 157 8.54 -22.31 16.45
CA HIS A 157 9.51 -23.30 15.98
C HIS A 157 10.89 -22.66 15.80
N PRO A 158 11.63 -22.40 16.91
CA PRO A 158 12.90 -21.69 16.87
C PRO A 158 13.95 -22.36 15.96
N LEU A 159 14.65 -21.53 15.19
CA LEU A 159 15.76 -21.94 14.33
C LEU A 159 17.00 -21.11 14.69
N ASP A 160 18.17 -21.60 14.28
CA ASP A 160 19.35 -20.77 14.21
C ASP A 160 19.56 -20.17 12.81
N GLY A 161 20.40 -19.14 12.72
CA GLY A 161 20.64 -18.45 11.46
C GLY A 161 21.27 -19.32 10.35
N ALA A 162 21.94 -20.41 10.70
CA ALA A 162 22.47 -21.36 9.74
C ALA A 162 21.36 -22.22 9.14
N ALA A 163 20.40 -22.68 9.95
CA ALA A 163 19.22 -23.41 9.49
C ALA A 163 18.33 -22.52 8.59
N VAL A 164 18.20 -21.22 8.92
CA VAL A 164 17.50 -20.22 8.07
C VAL A 164 18.18 -20.11 6.70
N ARG A 165 19.49 -20.09 6.66
CA ARG A 165 20.26 -20.06 5.40
C ARG A 165 20.06 -21.35 4.59
N GLU A 166 20.07 -22.52 5.23
CA GLU A 166 19.83 -23.80 4.51
C GLU A 166 18.42 -23.87 3.93
N HIS A 167 17.41 -23.39 4.65
CA HIS A 167 16.04 -23.28 4.12
C HIS A 167 16.00 -22.41 2.87
N ARG A 168 16.64 -21.21 2.93
CA ARG A 168 16.78 -20.33 1.75
C ARG A 168 17.46 -21.01 0.57
N LYS A 169 18.53 -21.78 0.82
CA LYS A 169 19.28 -22.48 -0.22
C LYS A 169 18.40 -23.49 -0.97
N GLY A 170 17.51 -24.20 -0.26
CA GLY A 170 16.52 -25.09 -0.88
C GLY A 170 15.58 -24.35 -1.84
N LEU A 171 15.12 -23.14 -1.47
CA LEU A 171 14.24 -22.32 -2.32
C LEU A 171 14.94 -21.79 -3.57
N VAL A 172 16.21 -21.40 -3.45
CA VAL A 172 16.98 -20.87 -4.61
C VAL A 172 17.33 -21.99 -5.58
N ALA A 173 17.63 -23.19 -5.10
CA ALA A 173 17.94 -24.35 -5.94
C ALA A 173 16.71 -24.88 -6.70
N GLY A 174 15.50 -24.69 -6.18
CA GLY A 174 14.23 -25.07 -6.81
C GLY A 174 13.59 -23.99 -7.70
N ALA A 175 14.21 -22.81 -7.80
CA ALA A 175 13.70 -21.75 -8.66
C ALA A 175 14.09 -22.03 -10.13
N PRO A 176 13.13 -21.97 -11.10
CA PRO A 176 13.39 -22.15 -12.52
C PRO A 176 14.24 -21.01 -13.10
#